data_ca6f89428ea0d18714d728dc833ccbd7
#
_entry.id   ca6f89428ea0d18714d728dc833ccbd7
#
_cell.length_a   1.000
_cell.length_b   1.000
_cell.length_c   1.000
_cell.angle_alpha   90.00
_cell.angle_beta   90.00
_cell.angle_gamma   90.00
#
_symmetry.space_group_name_H-M   'P 1'
#
loop_
_entity.id
_entity.type
_entity.pdbx_description
1 polymer ?
#
loop_
_entity_poly.entity_id
_entity_poly.type
_entity_poly.pdbx_seq_one_letter_code
_entity_poly.pdbx_strand_id
1 'polypeptide(L)'
;QLEAPGELEKESTDTAEEDENESEVVAVMEDDSNSEENPVPQEVNDEIAYDLAREFEERIKEVVVKRAINKVDEGSNVLNRVSGHPIIEMRVLASRFSNPEEAMDLDAFLIQEFMHAKDMVDPEFDYEDAFIPGNPSVKNLITSRFRLLWNMYVDARLARMGVVSVLPKEARFREFDNFYRKIPDKQRRGIFEGIWVTEKFTHEE
;
A
#
# COMPACT_ATOMS: atom_id res chain seq x y z
N GLN A 1 28.27 25.77 -52.55
CA GLN A 1 28.74 27.15 -52.42
C GLN A 1 28.26 27.65 -51.11
N LEU A 2 29.14 27.68 -50.03
CA LEU A 2 29.89 28.84 -49.56
C LEU A 2 28.95 29.76 -48.78
N GLU A 3 29.10 30.16 -47.56
CA GLU A 3 30.26 30.44 -46.69
C GLU A 3 29.74 30.63 -45.23
N ALA A 4 30.51 30.24 -44.23
CA ALA A 4 30.61 30.88 -42.92
C ALA A 4 31.66 32.03 -43.06
N PRO A 5 32.00 32.86 -42.09
CA PRO A 5 31.93 32.81 -40.66
C PRO A 5 31.65 34.20 -39.95
N GLY A 6 31.72 34.27 -38.64
CA GLY A 6 31.81 35.51 -37.89
C GLY A 6 31.80 35.37 -36.37
N GLU A 7 32.98 35.06 -35.81
CA GLU A 7 33.33 35.32 -34.43
C GLU A 7 33.34 36.82 -34.14
N LEU A 8 32.95 37.23 -32.91
CA LEU A 8 33.53 38.39 -32.21
C LEU A 8 33.35 38.25 -30.70
N GLU A 9 34.48 38.02 -30.04
CA GLU A 9 34.73 38.23 -28.62
C GLU A 9 34.56 39.71 -28.22
N LYS A 10 34.25 39.91 -26.92
CA LYS A 10 34.89 40.90 -25.99
C LYS A 10 34.13 40.84 -24.69
N GLU A 11 34.73 40.30 -23.67
CA GLU A 11 35.56 40.93 -22.61
C GLU A 11 34.83 41.93 -21.70
N SER A 12 34.86 41.54 -20.39
CA SER A 12 35.28 42.26 -19.19
C SER A 12 34.38 43.38 -18.63
N THR A 13 33.96 43.25 -17.40
CA THR A 13 34.52 43.85 -16.17
C THR A 13 33.58 43.59 -15.01
N ASP A 14 34.03 42.86 -14.04
CA ASP A 14 34.38 43.16 -12.65
C ASP A 14 33.73 44.44 -12.05
N THR A 15 32.88 44.20 -11.05
CA THR A 15 32.80 45.02 -9.83
C THR A 15 32.10 44.24 -8.72
N ALA A 16 32.88 44.00 -7.68
CA ALA A 16 32.41 43.60 -6.37
C ALA A 16 31.67 44.75 -5.69
N GLU A 17 30.54 44.48 -5.08
CA GLU A 17 30.07 45.22 -3.91
C GLU A 17 29.55 44.25 -2.90
N GLU A 18 30.27 44.21 -1.80
CA GLU A 18 29.87 43.62 -0.52
C GLU A 18 28.66 44.42 -0.01
N ASP A 19 27.63 43.72 0.42
CA ASP A 19 26.73 44.30 1.40
C ASP A 19 26.28 43.28 2.42
N GLU A 20 26.40 43.72 3.63
CA GLU A 20 26.36 43.01 4.88
C GLU A 20 24.93 42.56 5.23
N ASN A 21 24.82 41.29 5.65
CA ASN A 21 24.32 40.87 6.95
C ASN A 21 22.98 41.46 7.44
N GLU A 22 21.96 40.64 7.37
CA GLU A 22 21.00 40.54 8.48
C GLU A 22 20.56 39.08 8.67
N SER A 23 21.12 38.52 9.70
CA SER A 23 20.74 37.20 10.22
C SER A 23 19.35 37.28 10.86
N GLU A 24 18.33 36.98 10.11
CA GLU A 24 17.01 36.69 10.66
C GLU A 24 17.00 35.24 11.16
N VAL A 25 17.13 35.09 12.48
CA VAL A 25 16.96 33.85 13.18
C VAL A 25 15.47 33.48 13.13
N VAL A 26 15.10 32.75 12.09
CA VAL A 26 13.80 32.07 12.07
C VAL A 26 13.90 30.91 13.08
N ALA A 27 13.24 31.10 14.20
CA ALA A 27 13.02 30.03 15.16
C ALA A 27 12.23 28.92 14.45
N VAL A 28 12.95 27.84 14.07
CA VAL A 28 12.34 26.60 13.67
C VAL A 28 11.64 26.05 14.91
N MET A 29 10.32 26.21 14.98
CA MET A 29 9.50 25.41 15.88
C MET A 29 9.63 23.97 15.36
N GLU A 30 10.46 23.20 16.03
CA GLU A 30 10.47 21.76 15.92
C GLU A 30 9.08 21.29 16.41
N ASP A 31 8.26 20.90 15.44
CA ASP A 31 7.01 20.18 15.67
C ASP A 31 7.38 18.76 16.11
N ASP A 32 7.55 18.61 17.42
CA ASP A 32 7.90 17.35 18.08
C ASP A 32 6.65 16.45 18.19
N SER A 33 5.96 16.25 17.07
CA SER A 33 4.92 15.23 16.93
C SER A 33 5.54 13.89 16.49
N ASN A 34 6.60 13.47 17.17
CA ASN A 34 7.07 12.10 17.13
C ASN A 34 6.16 11.26 18.05
N SER A 35 4.95 10.96 17.59
CA SER A 35 4.18 9.87 18.16
C SER A 35 4.93 8.58 17.80
N GLU A 36 5.83 8.16 18.67
CA GLU A 36 6.37 6.81 18.66
C GLU A 36 5.17 5.86 18.77
N GLU A 37 4.69 5.35 17.64
CA GLU A 37 3.79 4.21 17.65
C GLU A 37 4.55 3.08 18.33
N ASN A 38 4.18 2.81 19.58
CA ASN A 38 4.72 1.66 20.30
C ASN A 38 4.43 0.40 19.46
N PRO A 39 5.44 -0.40 19.14
CA PRO A 39 5.23 -1.63 18.38
C PRO A 39 4.23 -2.51 19.15
N VAL A 40 3.20 -2.96 18.44
CA VAL A 40 2.21 -3.91 19.01
C VAL A 40 2.97 -5.16 19.44
N PRO A 41 2.73 -5.68 20.66
CA PRO A 41 3.39 -6.88 21.12
C PRO A 41 3.17 -8.05 20.16
N GLN A 42 4.21 -8.85 19.92
CA GLN A 42 4.16 -10.03 19.05
C GLN A 42 3.03 -11.00 19.45
N GLU A 43 2.79 -11.15 20.76
CA GLU A 43 1.72 -12.00 21.31
C GLU A 43 0.33 -11.60 20.80
N VAL A 44 0.05 -10.31 20.61
CA VAL A 44 -1.24 -9.81 20.07
C VAL A 44 -1.39 -10.20 18.59
N ASN A 45 -0.31 -10.12 17.82
CA ASN A 45 -0.31 -10.52 16.41
C ASN A 45 -0.54 -12.03 16.27
N ASP A 46 0.08 -12.83 17.15
CA ASP A 46 -0.05 -14.30 17.13
C ASP A 46 -1.48 -14.74 17.49
N GLU A 47 -2.11 -14.10 18.49
CA GLU A 47 -3.50 -14.39 18.87
C GLU A 47 -4.49 -14.07 17.74
N ILE A 48 -4.34 -12.91 17.09
CA ILE A 48 -5.20 -12.51 15.98
C ILE A 48 -4.98 -13.42 14.76
N ALA A 49 -3.74 -13.77 14.46
CA ALA A 49 -3.43 -14.69 13.38
C ALA A 49 -4.06 -16.07 13.64
N TYR A 50 -4.04 -16.54 14.90
CA TYR A 50 -4.66 -17.78 15.31
C TYR A 50 -6.20 -17.72 15.20
N ASP A 51 -6.83 -16.64 15.64
CA ASP A 51 -8.28 -16.47 15.54
C ASP A 51 -8.74 -16.36 14.09
N LEU A 52 -8.01 -15.64 13.24
CA LEU A 52 -8.26 -15.63 11.80
C LEU A 52 -8.13 -17.04 11.20
N ALA A 53 -7.08 -17.77 11.55
CA ALA A 53 -6.90 -19.15 11.08
C ALA A 53 -8.07 -20.04 11.50
N ARG A 54 -8.51 -19.95 12.77
CA ARG A 54 -9.63 -20.73 13.30
C ARG A 54 -10.95 -20.39 12.60
N GLU A 55 -11.23 -19.12 12.34
CA GLU A 55 -12.44 -18.71 11.60
C GLU A 55 -12.44 -19.27 10.17
N PHE A 56 -11.24 -19.44 9.59
CA PHE A 56 -11.07 -20.05 8.28
C PHE A 56 -11.17 -21.58 8.26
N GLU A 57 -10.76 -22.28 9.33
CA GLU A 57 -10.76 -23.74 9.38
C GLU A 57 -12.15 -24.36 9.10
N GLU A 58 -13.21 -23.68 9.50
CA GLU A 58 -14.58 -24.16 9.25
C GLU A 58 -15.04 -23.93 7.80
N ARG A 59 -14.46 -22.97 7.09
CA ARG A 59 -14.92 -22.54 5.77
C ARG A 59 -13.96 -22.88 4.64
N ILE A 60 -12.66 -23.01 4.94
CA ILE A 60 -11.60 -23.18 3.95
C ILE A 60 -11.06 -24.60 4.02
N LYS A 61 -11.04 -25.26 2.87
CA LYS A 61 -10.56 -26.64 2.77
C LYS A 61 -9.05 -26.75 2.87
N GLU A 62 -8.33 -25.81 2.28
CA GLU A 62 -6.88 -25.90 2.10
C GLU A 62 -6.27 -24.52 1.86
N VAL A 63 -5.06 -24.33 2.36
CA VAL A 63 -4.20 -23.19 2.02
C VAL A 63 -3.00 -23.73 1.25
N VAL A 64 -2.84 -23.30 0.00
CA VAL A 64 -1.74 -23.69 -0.88
C VAL A 64 -0.78 -22.54 -1.03
N VAL A 65 0.43 -22.69 -0.49
CA VAL A 65 1.49 -21.67 -0.67
C VAL A 65 2.29 -21.99 -1.92
N LYS A 66 2.38 -21.03 -2.84
CA LYS A 66 3.16 -21.11 -4.08
C LYS A 66 4.26 -20.04 -4.09
N ARG A 67 5.31 -20.32 -4.83
CA ARG A 67 6.37 -19.34 -5.04
C ARG A 67 5.91 -18.23 -5.99
N ALA A 68 6.01 -16.97 -5.54
CA ALA A 68 5.89 -15.81 -6.40
C ALA A 68 7.16 -15.64 -7.27
N ILE A 69 6.99 -15.14 -8.48
CA ILE A 69 8.09 -14.87 -9.42
C ILE A 69 8.73 -13.51 -9.09
N ASN A 70 7.92 -12.54 -8.72
CA ASN A 70 8.33 -11.18 -8.37
C ASN A 70 7.31 -10.56 -7.39
N LYS A 71 7.60 -9.36 -6.88
CA LYS A 71 6.76 -8.68 -5.87
C LYS A 71 5.33 -8.37 -6.35
N VAL A 72 5.12 -8.19 -7.65
CA VAL A 72 3.77 -7.93 -8.21
C VAL A 72 2.93 -9.20 -8.25
N ASP A 73 3.58 -10.38 -8.30
CA ASP A 73 2.94 -11.70 -8.30
C ASP A 73 2.60 -12.18 -6.87
N GLU A 74 3.08 -11.50 -5.82
CA GLU A 74 2.69 -11.80 -4.44
C GLU A 74 1.22 -11.46 -4.20
N GLY A 75 0.56 -12.29 -3.39
CA GLY A 75 -0.83 -12.06 -3.02
C GLY A 75 -1.58 -13.36 -2.78
N SER A 76 -2.84 -13.23 -2.41
CA SER A 76 -3.77 -14.34 -2.23
C SER A 76 -4.86 -14.35 -3.30
N ASN A 77 -5.39 -15.54 -3.55
CA ASN A 77 -6.59 -15.76 -4.35
C ASN A 77 -7.38 -16.91 -3.74
N VAL A 78 -8.69 -16.92 -3.92
CA VAL A 78 -9.55 -18.00 -3.45
C VAL A 78 -10.13 -18.75 -4.63
N LEU A 79 -9.75 -20.02 -4.74
CA LEU A 79 -10.25 -20.95 -5.74
C LEU A 79 -11.49 -21.66 -5.24
N ASN A 80 -12.36 -22.12 -6.14
CA ASN A 80 -13.53 -22.93 -5.82
C ASN A 80 -14.53 -22.30 -4.84
N ARG A 81 -14.65 -20.97 -4.79
CA ARG A 81 -15.56 -20.24 -3.90
C ARG A 81 -17.01 -20.74 -3.97
N VAL A 82 -17.50 -20.98 -5.19
CA VAL A 82 -18.90 -21.38 -5.47
C VAL A 82 -19.15 -22.86 -5.10
N SER A 83 -18.13 -23.70 -5.04
CA SER A 83 -18.28 -25.16 -4.80
C SER A 83 -18.47 -25.53 -3.33
N GLY A 84 -18.45 -24.57 -2.41
CA GLY A 84 -18.54 -24.81 -0.97
C GLY A 84 -17.28 -25.37 -0.32
N HIS A 85 -16.19 -25.47 -1.09
CA HIS A 85 -14.86 -25.90 -0.62
C HIS A 85 -13.77 -24.97 -1.13
N PRO A 86 -13.74 -23.72 -0.66
CA PRO A 86 -12.75 -22.73 -1.10
C PRO A 86 -11.33 -23.17 -0.71
N ILE A 87 -10.39 -22.90 -1.60
CA ILE A 87 -8.95 -23.12 -1.43
C ILE A 87 -8.27 -21.78 -1.51
N ILE A 88 -7.50 -21.38 -0.51
CA ILE A 88 -6.67 -20.19 -0.58
C ILE A 88 -5.38 -20.55 -1.31
N GLU A 89 -5.10 -19.92 -2.43
CA GLU A 89 -3.82 -19.94 -3.08
C GLU A 89 -3.05 -18.67 -2.70
N MET A 90 -1.95 -18.81 -1.95
CA MET A 90 -1.10 -17.71 -1.53
C MET A 90 0.24 -17.77 -2.25
N ARG A 91 0.65 -16.69 -2.91
CA ARG A 91 1.93 -16.57 -3.59
C ARG A 91 2.87 -15.69 -2.80
N VAL A 92 4.02 -16.24 -2.43
CA VAL A 92 5.01 -15.61 -1.56
C VAL A 92 6.38 -15.67 -2.20
N LEU A 93 7.15 -14.58 -2.15
CA LEU A 93 8.54 -14.58 -2.59
C LEU A 93 9.38 -15.50 -1.73
N ALA A 94 10.24 -16.31 -2.35
CA ALA A 94 11.16 -17.18 -1.62
C ALA A 94 12.16 -16.39 -0.74
N SER A 95 12.49 -15.16 -1.12
CA SER A 95 13.36 -14.27 -0.35
C SER A 95 12.79 -13.92 1.02
N ARG A 96 11.46 -13.85 1.19
CA ARG A 96 10.84 -13.62 2.51
C ARG A 96 11.15 -14.70 3.54
N PHE A 97 11.54 -15.90 3.10
CA PHE A 97 11.94 -17.01 3.98
C PHE A 97 13.46 -17.12 4.17
N SER A 98 14.25 -16.43 3.38
CA SER A 98 15.71 -16.57 3.36
C SER A 98 16.48 -15.27 3.62
N ASN A 99 15.85 -14.12 3.43
CA ASN A 99 16.43 -12.80 3.69
C ASN A 99 15.85 -12.22 4.98
N PRO A 100 16.66 -12.01 6.05
CA PRO A 100 16.18 -11.47 7.32
C PRO A 100 15.45 -10.12 7.20
N GLU A 101 15.86 -9.25 6.29
CA GLU A 101 15.21 -7.95 6.07
C GLU A 101 13.81 -8.09 5.49
N GLU A 102 13.60 -9.05 4.59
CA GLU A 102 12.28 -9.33 4.00
C GLU A 102 11.42 -10.24 4.90
N ALA A 103 12.05 -11.01 5.77
CA ALA A 103 11.36 -11.86 6.74
C ALA A 103 10.66 -11.05 7.83
N MET A 104 11.16 -9.85 8.17
CA MET A 104 10.55 -8.99 9.20
C MET A 104 9.11 -8.59 8.86
N ASP A 105 8.78 -8.48 7.57
CA ASP A 105 7.45 -8.09 7.11
C ASP A 105 6.56 -9.29 6.76
N LEU A 106 7.04 -10.53 6.94
CA LEU A 106 6.33 -11.72 6.50
C LEU A 106 5.00 -11.90 7.22
N ASP A 107 4.98 -11.75 8.55
CA ASP A 107 3.76 -11.93 9.35
C ASP A 107 2.70 -10.89 8.99
N ALA A 108 3.09 -9.62 8.91
CA ALA A 108 2.18 -8.55 8.47
C ALA A 108 1.62 -8.81 7.06
N PHE A 109 2.47 -9.27 6.14
CA PHE A 109 2.06 -9.66 4.79
C PHE A 109 1.07 -10.82 4.81
N LEU A 110 1.35 -11.89 5.55
CA LEU A 110 0.46 -13.06 5.64
C LEU A 110 -0.89 -12.69 6.24
N ILE A 111 -0.91 -11.90 7.32
CA ILE A 111 -2.14 -11.41 7.95
C ILE A 111 -2.96 -10.58 6.96
N GLN A 112 -2.32 -9.67 6.22
CA GLN A 112 -2.98 -8.87 5.19
C GLN A 112 -3.61 -9.76 4.11
N GLU A 113 -2.88 -10.76 3.61
CA GLU A 113 -3.37 -11.68 2.58
C GLU A 113 -4.51 -12.58 3.08
N PHE A 114 -4.48 -13.00 4.34
CA PHE A 114 -5.60 -13.69 4.96
C PHE A 114 -6.84 -12.80 5.09
N MET A 115 -6.68 -11.51 5.39
CA MET A 115 -7.80 -10.56 5.40
C MET A 115 -8.43 -10.41 4.01
N HIS A 116 -7.62 -10.35 2.95
CA HIS A 116 -8.14 -10.37 1.57
C HIS A 116 -8.89 -11.67 1.26
N ALA A 117 -8.33 -12.81 1.63
CA ALA A 117 -8.99 -14.10 1.44
C ALA A 117 -10.32 -14.19 2.22
N LYS A 118 -10.36 -13.65 3.45
CA LYS A 118 -11.58 -13.53 4.25
C LYS A 118 -12.65 -12.74 3.51
N ASP A 119 -12.31 -11.57 2.99
CA ASP A 119 -13.24 -10.73 2.23
C ASP A 119 -13.78 -11.48 0.99
N MET A 120 -12.91 -12.24 0.29
CA MET A 120 -13.34 -13.02 -0.89
C MET A 120 -14.34 -14.13 -0.59
N VAL A 121 -14.41 -14.66 0.64
CA VAL A 121 -15.35 -15.70 1.04
C VAL A 121 -16.50 -15.18 1.91
N ASP A 122 -16.45 -13.90 2.30
CA ASP A 122 -17.50 -13.26 3.07
C ASP A 122 -18.68 -12.88 2.18
N PRO A 123 -19.89 -13.44 2.41
CA PRO A 123 -21.06 -13.04 1.65
C PRO A 123 -21.45 -11.58 1.80
N GLU A 124 -21.08 -10.92 2.93
CA GLU A 124 -21.38 -9.51 3.17
C GLU A 124 -20.46 -8.59 2.34
N PHE A 125 -19.26 -9.03 2.03
CA PHE A 125 -18.33 -8.29 1.15
C PHE A 125 -18.72 -8.41 -0.33
N ASP A 126 -19.42 -9.49 -0.69
CA ASP A 126 -19.98 -9.76 -2.03
C ASP A 126 -18.93 -9.70 -3.14
N TYR A 127 -17.78 -10.38 -2.91
CA TYR A 127 -16.68 -10.37 -3.87
C TYR A 127 -17.04 -11.07 -5.17
N GLU A 128 -16.91 -10.37 -6.28
CA GLU A 128 -17.04 -10.90 -7.62
C GLU A 128 -15.71 -10.84 -8.39
N ASP A 129 -15.45 -11.87 -9.22
CA ASP A 129 -14.35 -11.82 -10.19
C ASP A 129 -14.75 -10.87 -11.33
N ALA A 130 -14.44 -9.59 -11.16
CA ALA A 130 -14.85 -8.57 -12.10
C ALA A 130 -14.21 -8.79 -13.47
N PHE A 131 -15.02 -8.97 -14.49
CA PHE A 131 -14.57 -8.83 -15.87
C PHE A 131 -14.31 -7.36 -16.15
N ILE A 132 -13.03 -6.95 -16.15
CA ILE A 132 -12.65 -5.58 -16.51
C ILE A 132 -12.53 -5.49 -18.04
N PRO A 133 -13.45 -4.79 -18.73
CA PRO A 133 -13.35 -4.60 -20.16
C PRO A 133 -12.19 -3.65 -20.51
N GLY A 134 -11.65 -3.80 -21.71
CA GLY A 134 -10.64 -2.88 -22.23
C GLY A 134 -9.31 -3.55 -22.61
N ASN A 135 -8.37 -2.72 -23.04
CA ASN A 135 -7.02 -3.18 -23.37
C ASN A 135 -6.20 -3.49 -22.10
N PRO A 136 -5.07 -4.21 -22.21
CA PRO A 136 -4.26 -4.58 -21.05
C PRO A 136 -3.82 -3.42 -20.16
N SER A 137 -3.52 -2.26 -20.72
CA SER A 137 -3.10 -1.08 -19.95
C SER A 137 -4.24 -0.53 -19.07
N VAL A 138 -5.46 -0.50 -19.59
CA VAL A 138 -6.66 -0.08 -18.82
C VAL A 138 -6.95 -1.09 -17.73
N LYS A 139 -6.89 -2.39 -18.04
CA LYS A 139 -7.08 -3.46 -17.05
C LYS A 139 -6.08 -3.33 -15.91
N ASN A 140 -4.80 -3.21 -16.23
CA ASN A 140 -3.75 -3.08 -15.23
C ASN A 140 -3.95 -1.84 -14.34
N LEU A 141 -4.37 -0.72 -14.93
CA LEU A 141 -4.64 0.51 -14.17
C LEU A 141 -5.80 0.34 -13.19
N ILE A 142 -6.90 -0.25 -13.64
CA ILE A 142 -8.08 -0.49 -12.78
C ILE A 142 -7.73 -1.48 -11.68
N THR A 143 -7.09 -2.60 -12.01
CA THR A 143 -6.65 -3.59 -11.02
C THR A 143 -5.71 -3.00 -9.98
N SER A 144 -4.76 -2.15 -10.39
CA SER A 144 -3.84 -1.50 -9.46
C SER A 144 -4.55 -0.53 -8.52
N ARG A 145 -5.55 0.22 -9.02
CA ARG A 145 -6.37 1.13 -8.20
C ARG A 145 -7.23 0.38 -7.22
N PHE A 146 -7.90 -0.65 -7.69
CA PHE A 146 -8.72 -1.52 -6.84
C PHE A 146 -7.87 -2.14 -5.72
N ARG A 147 -6.72 -2.73 -6.05
CA ARG A 147 -5.79 -3.30 -5.06
C ARG A 147 -5.35 -2.25 -4.03
N LEU A 148 -5.05 -1.02 -4.45
CA LEU A 148 -4.68 0.05 -3.54
C LEU A 148 -5.80 0.36 -2.54
N LEU A 149 -7.05 0.54 -3.02
CA LEU A 149 -8.19 0.86 -2.16
C LEU A 149 -8.50 -0.29 -1.20
N TRP A 150 -8.44 -1.52 -1.69
CA TRP A 150 -8.65 -2.71 -0.85
C TRP A 150 -7.55 -2.87 0.20
N ASN A 151 -6.28 -2.68 -0.16
CA ASN A 151 -5.18 -2.65 0.81
C ASN A 151 -5.39 -1.57 1.88
N MET A 152 -5.85 -0.36 1.50
CA MET A 152 -6.17 0.70 2.46
C MET A 152 -7.25 0.25 3.45
N TYR A 153 -8.29 -0.37 2.96
CA TYR A 153 -9.38 -0.88 3.80
C TYR A 153 -8.91 -1.99 4.74
N VAL A 154 -8.09 -2.92 4.27
CA VAL A 154 -7.50 -3.98 5.11
C VAL A 154 -6.58 -3.40 6.16
N ASP A 155 -5.64 -2.51 5.78
CA ASP A 155 -4.72 -1.88 6.75
C ASP A 155 -5.48 -1.08 7.82
N ALA A 156 -6.56 -0.38 7.44
CA ALA A 156 -7.40 0.35 8.39
C ALA A 156 -8.08 -0.59 9.41
N ARG A 157 -8.55 -1.76 8.97
CA ARG A 157 -9.11 -2.77 9.88
C ARG A 157 -8.04 -3.32 10.83
N LEU A 158 -6.87 -3.68 10.31
CA LEU A 158 -5.76 -4.16 11.11
C LEU A 158 -5.32 -3.14 12.15
N ALA A 159 -5.20 -1.87 11.77
CA ALA A 159 -4.88 -0.78 12.70
C ALA A 159 -5.92 -0.63 13.82
N ARG A 160 -7.23 -0.77 13.52
CA ARG A 160 -8.28 -0.75 14.55
C ARG A 160 -8.23 -1.95 15.48
N MET A 161 -7.74 -3.09 15.01
CA MET A 161 -7.52 -4.31 15.81
C MET A 161 -6.23 -4.23 16.63
N GLY A 162 -5.41 -3.19 16.46
CA GLY A 162 -4.10 -3.07 17.10
C GLY A 162 -3.04 -3.99 16.50
N VAL A 163 -3.23 -4.44 15.26
CA VAL A 163 -2.32 -5.33 14.54
C VAL A 163 -1.41 -4.52 13.62
N VAL A 164 -0.15 -4.91 13.55
CA VAL A 164 0.80 -4.31 12.61
C VAL A 164 0.35 -4.59 11.18
N SER A 165 0.14 -3.52 10.41
CA SER A 165 -0.18 -3.60 8.98
C SER A 165 1.10 -3.55 8.14
N VAL A 166 1.01 -3.99 6.88
CA VAL A 166 2.15 -3.95 5.92
C VAL A 166 2.65 -2.52 5.71
N LEU A 167 1.73 -1.54 5.70
CA LEU A 167 2.08 -0.12 5.63
C LEU A 167 1.31 0.67 6.70
N PRO A 168 2.01 1.53 7.48
CA PRO A 168 1.36 2.44 8.40
C PRO A 168 0.52 3.47 7.65
N LYS A 169 -0.48 4.04 8.32
CA LYS A 169 -1.47 4.98 7.75
C LYS A 169 -0.86 6.05 6.86
N GLU A 170 0.18 6.73 7.31
CA GLU A 170 0.80 7.82 6.56
C GLU A 170 1.58 7.33 5.31
N ALA A 171 2.17 6.14 5.36
CA ALA A 171 2.80 5.54 4.19
C ALA A 171 1.73 5.14 3.16
N ARG A 172 0.62 4.58 3.61
CA ARG A 172 -0.52 4.24 2.75
C ARG A 172 -1.17 5.49 2.15
N PHE A 173 -1.28 6.58 2.92
CA PHE A 173 -1.74 7.86 2.39
C PHE A 173 -0.81 8.39 1.28
N ARG A 174 0.51 8.32 1.46
CA ARG A 174 1.46 8.75 0.40
C ARG A 174 1.29 7.93 -0.88
N GLU A 175 1.05 6.62 -0.78
CA GLU A 175 0.77 5.77 -1.93
C GLU A 175 -0.53 6.21 -2.63
N PHE A 176 -1.61 6.40 -1.88
CA PHE A 176 -2.89 6.90 -2.40
C PHE A 176 -2.75 8.27 -3.06
N ASP A 177 -2.08 9.21 -2.40
CA ASP A 177 -1.82 10.55 -2.90
C ASP A 177 -1.09 10.53 -4.25
N ASN A 178 -0.10 9.66 -4.39
CA ASN A 178 0.62 9.45 -5.65
C ASN A 178 -0.26 8.93 -6.79
N PHE A 179 -1.18 8.01 -6.50
CA PHE A 179 -2.09 7.45 -7.50
C PHE A 179 -3.14 8.45 -7.98
N TYR A 180 -3.61 9.31 -7.09
CA TYR A 180 -4.76 10.18 -7.32
C TYR A 180 -4.41 11.67 -7.44
N ARG A 181 -3.20 12.01 -7.88
CA ARG A 181 -2.68 13.39 -8.03
C ARG A 181 -3.58 14.35 -8.82
N LYS A 182 -4.47 13.82 -9.66
CA LYS A 182 -5.44 14.64 -10.43
C LYS A 182 -6.59 15.16 -9.57
N ILE A 183 -6.83 14.59 -8.41
CA ILE A 183 -7.83 15.06 -7.46
C ILE A 183 -7.18 16.14 -6.59
N PRO A 184 -7.87 17.27 -6.29
CA PRO A 184 -7.34 18.30 -5.39
C PRO A 184 -6.97 17.74 -4.00
N ASP A 185 -5.86 18.21 -3.41
CA ASP A 185 -5.27 17.69 -2.17
C ASP A 185 -6.28 17.55 -1.03
N LYS A 186 -7.08 18.60 -0.79
CA LYS A 186 -8.10 18.58 0.26
C LYS A 186 -9.14 17.47 0.05
N GLN A 187 -9.52 17.20 -1.21
CA GLN A 187 -10.46 16.12 -1.52
C GLN A 187 -9.80 14.75 -1.36
N ARG A 188 -8.52 14.60 -1.77
CA ARG A 188 -7.78 13.34 -1.60
C ARG A 188 -7.69 12.95 -0.14
N ARG A 189 -7.30 13.90 0.74
CA ARG A 189 -7.24 13.63 2.17
C ARG A 189 -8.62 13.23 2.71
N GLY A 190 -9.68 13.93 2.34
CA GLY A 190 -11.05 13.58 2.77
C GLY A 190 -11.52 12.21 2.31
N ILE A 191 -11.21 11.82 1.05
CA ILE A 191 -11.53 10.48 0.53
C ILE A 191 -10.75 9.41 1.29
N PHE A 192 -9.44 9.61 1.47
CA PHE A 192 -8.61 8.69 2.22
C PHE A 192 -9.11 8.47 3.64
N GLU A 193 -9.36 9.55 4.38
CA GLU A 193 -9.88 9.46 5.76
C GLU A 193 -11.26 8.79 5.79
N GLY A 194 -12.12 9.07 4.81
CA GLY A 194 -13.42 8.40 4.68
C GLY A 194 -13.27 6.88 4.57
N ILE A 195 -12.39 6.40 3.67
CA ILE A 195 -12.11 4.97 3.52
C ILE A 195 -11.50 4.40 4.81
N TRP A 196 -10.55 5.12 5.43
CA TRP A 196 -9.84 4.66 6.62
C TRP A 196 -10.74 4.42 7.84
N VAL A 197 -11.80 5.21 8.00
CA VAL A 197 -12.74 5.08 9.12
C VAL A 197 -13.92 4.19 8.83
N THR A 198 -14.15 3.79 7.59
CA THR A 198 -15.29 2.95 7.21
C THR A 198 -15.10 1.53 7.77
N GLU A 199 -16.11 1.07 8.48
CA GLU A 199 -16.08 -0.25 9.12
C GLU A 199 -16.38 -1.39 8.15
N LYS A 200 -17.29 -1.16 7.22
CA LYS A 200 -17.72 -2.16 6.22
C LYS A 200 -17.77 -1.54 4.84
N PHE A 201 -17.17 -2.24 3.90
CA PHE A 201 -17.34 -2.01 2.47
C PHE A 201 -17.85 -3.29 1.81
N THR A 202 -18.57 -3.12 0.71
CA THR A 202 -18.81 -4.18 -0.26
C THR A 202 -17.80 -4.07 -1.39
N HIS A 203 -17.69 -5.11 -2.20
CA HIS A 203 -16.78 -5.12 -3.35
C HIS A 203 -17.10 -4.05 -4.40
N GLU A 204 -18.37 -3.62 -4.50
CA GLU A 204 -18.79 -2.58 -5.44
C GLU A 204 -18.52 -1.14 -4.95
N GLU A 205 -18.44 -0.91 -3.63
CA GLU A 205 -18.18 0.41 -3.04
C GLU A 205 -16.70 0.82 -3.10
#